data_3252e342792b4403da4a2dc20205dc3b
#
_entry.id   3252e342792b4403da4a2dc20205dc3b
#
_cell.length_a   1.000
_cell.length_b   1.000
_cell.length_c   1.000
_cell.angle_alpha   90.00
_cell.angle_beta   90.00
_cell.angle_gamma   90.00
#
_symmetry.space_group_name_H-M   'P 1'
#
loop_
_entity.id
_entity.type
_entity.pdbx_description
1 polymer ?
#
loop_
_entity_poly.entity_id
_entity_poly.type
_entity_poly.pdbx_seq_one_letter_code
_entity_poly.pdbx_strand_id
1 'polypeptide(L)'
;MSRSLVLAIETSCDETAVAVLRSPREILASEIASQIDLHRKYGGVVPEVASRNHLPRIRPLIEAALRRSGSSLAEIDCVAATRGPGLLTSLLVGYSAAKGLAIGLGKPFIGVNHLEGHLLSPFLQGPDRPLPSVNLIVSGGHTMLVQIIGVGSYTLLGRTVDDAAGEAFDKVAKLLELPYPGGPEIDRLAQQGNPRKFDLPRSMLNSGDFNFSFSGLKTAVRYLLPKLDGDFCADLCASFQEAVIDVLVQKTIRAAKRFGVNLVTVSGGVSANSRLRTKMTDASAAAGLELKLACPSLSTDNAAMIAFAALERFQLGYRSNLSDDADPNLKLV
;
A
#
# COMPACT_ATOMS: atom_id res chain seq x y z
N MET A 1 -29.65 -7.08 1.77
CA MET A 1 -28.38 -7.43 2.45
C MET A 1 -28.33 -6.68 3.76
N SER A 2 -28.01 -7.35 4.89
CA SER A 2 -27.87 -6.69 6.19
C SER A 2 -26.73 -5.65 6.09
N ARG A 3 -26.94 -4.48 6.70
CA ARG A 3 -25.91 -3.42 6.74
C ARG A 3 -24.90 -3.77 7.83
N SER A 4 -23.92 -4.60 7.50
CA SER A 4 -22.87 -4.99 8.44
C SER A 4 -21.92 -3.82 8.72
N LEU A 5 -21.52 -3.67 9.98
CA LEU A 5 -20.59 -2.64 10.47
C LEU A 5 -19.30 -3.30 10.94
N VAL A 6 -18.18 -2.91 10.33
CA VAL A 6 -16.85 -3.45 10.63
C VAL A 6 -15.99 -2.36 11.26
N LEU A 7 -15.38 -2.68 12.41
CA LEU A 7 -14.30 -1.88 13.00
C LEU A 7 -12.97 -2.57 12.71
N ALA A 8 -12.03 -1.85 12.11
CA ALA A 8 -10.71 -2.38 11.78
C ALA A 8 -9.57 -1.56 12.38
N ILE A 9 -8.48 -2.25 12.70
CA ILE A 9 -7.24 -1.68 13.25
C ILE A 9 -6.07 -2.04 12.33
N GLU A 10 -5.25 -1.03 11.98
CA GLU A 10 -4.02 -1.18 11.20
C GLU A 10 -2.84 -0.67 12.03
N THR A 11 -1.82 -1.52 12.22
CA THR A 11 -0.57 -1.18 12.92
C THR A 11 0.62 -1.97 12.37
N SER A 12 0.63 -2.28 11.06
CA SER A 12 1.67 -3.16 10.50
C SER A 12 3.05 -2.51 10.39
N CYS A 13 3.12 -1.17 10.35
CA CYS A 13 4.38 -0.43 10.19
C CYS A 13 4.44 0.78 11.12
N ASP A 14 4.31 1.98 10.61
CA ASP A 14 4.48 3.25 11.35
C ASP A 14 3.19 4.11 11.39
N GLU A 15 2.09 3.63 10.83
CA GLU A 15 0.75 4.20 11.01
C GLU A 15 -0.05 3.43 12.05
N THR A 16 -0.65 4.17 13.00
CA THR A 16 -1.73 3.62 13.83
C THR A 16 -3.04 4.10 13.24
N ALA A 17 -3.86 3.21 12.73
CA ALA A 17 -5.13 3.60 12.15
C ALA A 17 -6.29 2.76 12.66
N VAL A 18 -7.48 3.40 12.74
CA VAL A 18 -8.76 2.75 13.08
C VAL A 18 -9.82 3.26 12.12
N ALA A 19 -10.62 2.36 11.57
CA ALA A 19 -11.72 2.72 10.71
C ALA A 19 -13.01 1.99 11.11
N VAL A 20 -14.14 2.65 10.84
CA VAL A 20 -15.49 2.07 10.90
C VAL A 20 -16.06 2.14 9.50
N LEU A 21 -16.41 0.97 8.96
CA LEU A 21 -16.93 0.82 7.61
C LEU A 21 -18.26 0.10 7.64
N ARG A 22 -19.23 0.66 6.92
CA ARG A 22 -20.58 0.08 6.75
C ARG A 22 -20.72 -0.54 5.37
N SER A 23 -21.30 -1.74 5.33
CA SER A 23 -21.66 -2.40 4.07
C SER A 23 -22.55 -1.49 3.20
N PRO A 24 -22.33 -1.42 1.86
CA PRO A 24 -21.33 -2.19 1.10
C PRO A 24 -19.91 -1.61 1.11
N ARG A 25 -19.68 -0.28 1.34
CA ARG A 25 -18.36 0.38 1.24
C ARG A 25 -18.33 1.78 1.85
N GLU A 26 -19.27 2.09 2.70
CA GLU A 26 -19.37 3.41 3.30
C GLU A 26 -18.37 3.54 4.44
N ILE A 27 -17.33 4.35 4.22
CA ILE A 27 -16.37 4.70 5.27
C ILE A 27 -17.03 5.74 6.18
N LEU A 28 -17.47 5.31 7.38
CA LEU A 28 -18.09 6.20 8.37
C LEU A 28 -17.04 6.99 9.14
N ALA A 29 -15.89 6.36 9.40
CA ALA A 29 -14.74 6.99 10.04
C ALA A 29 -13.45 6.32 9.58
N SER A 30 -12.39 7.12 9.44
CA SER A 30 -11.02 6.66 9.20
C SER A 30 -10.07 7.61 9.92
N GLU A 31 -9.52 7.16 11.03
CA GLU A 31 -8.62 7.90 11.88
C GLU A 31 -7.21 7.34 11.75
N ILE A 32 -6.24 8.21 11.52
CA ILE A 32 -4.83 7.84 11.32
C ILE A 32 -3.95 8.71 12.19
N ALA A 33 -3.03 8.07 12.90
CA ALA A 33 -1.93 8.73 13.60
C ALA A 33 -0.60 8.27 13.00
N SER A 34 -0.05 9.06 12.10
CA SER A 34 1.23 8.78 11.45
C SER A 34 2.41 9.07 12.38
N GLN A 35 3.47 8.29 12.21
CA GLN A 35 4.73 8.43 12.92
C GLN A 35 5.86 8.98 12.03
N ILE A 36 5.54 9.47 10.81
CA ILE A 36 6.53 9.98 9.85
C ILE A 36 7.47 10.99 10.50
N ASP A 37 6.95 11.96 11.28
CA ASP A 37 7.76 12.97 11.95
C ASP A 37 8.72 12.39 12.99
N LEU A 38 8.33 11.30 13.66
CA LEU A 38 9.20 10.60 14.60
C LEU A 38 10.35 9.89 13.89
N HIS A 39 10.08 9.35 12.71
CA HIS A 39 11.05 8.57 11.94
C HIS A 39 11.95 9.43 11.04
N ARG A 40 11.51 10.66 10.73
CA ARG A 40 12.26 11.60 9.87
C ARG A 40 13.71 11.80 10.32
N LYS A 41 13.95 11.97 11.61
CA LYS A 41 15.30 12.15 12.17
C LYS A 41 16.22 10.94 12.01
N TYR A 42 15.66 9.75 11.75
CA TYR A 42 16.44 8.52 11.50
C TYR A 42 16.59 8.23 10.00
N GLY A 43 15.85 8.95 9.15
CA GLY A 43 15.84 8.73 7.70
C GLY A 43 15.17 7.40 7.28
N GLY A 44 14.24 6.90 8.09
CA GLY A 44 13.49 5.66 7.85
C GLY A 44 12.88 5.09 9.12
N VAL A 45 12.00 4.10 8.98
CA VAL A 45 11.27 3.49 10.10
C VAL A 45 12.22 2.73 11.04
N VAL A 46 12.08 2.99 12.35
CA VAL A 46 12.77 2.27 13.43
C VAL A 46 11.74 1.38 14.14
N PRO A 47 11.83 0.04 14.01
CA PRO A 47 10.78 -0.88 14.45
C PRO A 47 10.39 -0.75 15.94
N GLU A 48 11.37 -0.61 16.84
CA GLU A 48 11.08 -0.43 18.27
C GLU A 48 10.38 0.89 18.58
N VAL A 49 10.72 1.97 17.89
CA VAL A 49 10.06 3.27 18.04
C VAL A 49 8.63 3.15 17.55
N ALA A 50 8.41 2.52 16.39
CA ALA A 50 7.08 2.31 15.84
C ALA A 50 6.17 1.55 16.81
N SER A 51 6.61 0.38 17.28
CA SER A 51 5.80 -0.47 18.16
C SER A 51 5.40 0.22 19.46
N ARG A 52 6.33 0.93 20.11
CA ARG A 52 6.05 1.66 21.36
C ARG A 52 5.04 2.79 21.17
N ASN A 53 5.00 3.41 19.99
CA ASN A 53 4.09 4.52 19.71
C ASN A 53 2.67 4.08 19.32
N HIS A 54 2.45 2.83 18.91
CA HIS A 54 1.11 2.32 18.64
C HIS A 54 0.26 2.22 19.93
N LEU A 55 0.86 1.70 21.00
CA LEU A 55 0.14 1.34 22.21
C LEU A 55 -0.66 2.52 22.82
N PRO A 56 -0.09 3.71 23.04
CA PRO A 56 -0.84 4.84 23.61
C PRO A 56 -1.89 5.42 22.66
N ARG A 57 -1.82 5.11 21.36
CA ARG A 57 -2.68 5.71 20.32
C ARG A 57 -3.92 4.88 20.00
N ILE A 58 -3.89 3.55 20.19
CA ILE A 58 -4.98 2.66 19.76
C ILE A 58 -6.30 3.04 20.41
N ARG A 59 -6.35 3.16 21.75
CA ARG A 59 -7.59 3.47 22.45
C ARG A 59 -8.17 4.82 22.06
N PRO A 60 -7.41 5.94 22.05
CA PRO A 60 -7.92 7.23 21.58
C PRO A 60 -8.45 7.21 20.16
N LEU A 61 -7.81 6.45 19.25
CA LEU A 61 -8.26 6.35 17.85
C LEU A 61 -9.54 5.53 17.73
N ILE A 62 -9.71 4.45 18.50
CA ILE A 62 -10.97 3.70 18.55
C ILE A 62 -12.12 4.60 19.03
N GLU A 63 -11.90 5.32 20.12
CA GLU A 63 -12.90 6.27 20.65
C GLU A 63 -13.22 7.39 19.64
N ALA A 64 -12.22 7.91 18.94
CA ALA A 64 -12.40 8.92 17.89
C ALA A 64 -13.20 8.37 16.70
N ALA A 65 -12.86 7.18 16.21
CA ALA A 65 -13.55 6.53 15.10
C ALA A 65 -15.02 6.24 15.44
N LEU A 66 -15.30 5.76 16.64
CA LEU A 66 -16.68 5.52 17.10
C LEU A 66 -17.48 6.82 17.20
N ARG A 67 -16.91 7.87 17.80
CA ARG A 67 -17.58 9.18 17.87
C ARG A 67 -17.86 9.74 16.48
N ARG A 68 -16.90 9.67 15.57
CA ARG A 68 -17.03 10.21 14.20
C ARG A 68 -18.03 9.44 13.36
N SER A 69 -18.08 8.12 13.53
CA SER A 69 -19.04 7.26 12.84
C SER A 69 -20.47 7.35 13.40
N GLY A 70 -20.64 7.96 14.57
CA GLY A 70 -21.90 7.96 15.31
C GLY A 70 -22.32 6.55 15.75
N SER A 71 -21.39 5.61 15.88
CA SER A 71 -21.65 4.22 16.21
C SER A 71 -21.13 3.86 17.59
N SER A 72 -21.76 2.90 18.24
CA SER A 72 -21.30 2.30 19.49
C SER A 72 -20.62 0.95 19.24
N LEU A 73 -19.82 0.49 20.20
CA LEU A 73 -19.18 -0.84 20.14
C LEU A 73 -20.22 -1.97 20.02
N ALA A 74 -21.41 -1.81 20.61
CA ALA A 74 -22.48 -2.81 20.56
C ALA A 74 -23.03 -3.02 19.13
N GLU A 75 -22.97 -1.99 18.29
CA GLU A 75 -23.45 -2.03 16.90
C GLU A 75 -22.44 -2.64 15.92
N ILE A 76 -21.16 -2.84 16.36
CA ILE A 76 -20.14 -3.47 15.53
C ILE A 76 -20.51 -4.95 15.32
N ASP A 77 -20.56 -5.37 14.08
CA ASP A 77 -20.85 -6.77 13.70
C ASP A 77 -19.60 -7.63 13.58
N CYS A 78 -18.47 -7.02 13.27
CA CYS A 78 -17.19 -7.70 13.10
C CYS A 78 -16.03 -6.78 13.48
N VAL A 79 -15.04 -7.33 14.18
CA VAL A 79 -13.78 -6.64 14.48
C VAL A 79 -12.68 -7.24 13.61
N ALA A 80 -11.83 -6.39 13.04
CA ALA A 80 -10.75 -6.82 12.19
C ALA A 80 -9.42 -6.14 12.58
N ALA A 81 -8.32 -6.79 12.24
CA ALA A 81 -7.00 -6.17 12.31
C ALA A 81 -6.06 -6.79 11.29
N THR A 82 -5.01 -6.06 10.96
CA THR A 82 -3.93 -6.60 10.15
C THR A 82 -3.19 -7.69 10.92
N ARG A 83 -3.19 -8.89 10.32
CA ARG A 83 -2.47 -10.07 10.83
C ARG A 83 -1.00 -10.06 10.42
N GLY A 84 -0.70 -9.50 9.25
CA GLY A 84 0.59 -9.45 8.57
C GLY A 84 0.44 -9.28 7.06
N PRO A 85 1.55 -9.17 6.30
CA PRO A 85 2.90 -8.96 6.80
C PRO A 85 3.10 -7.60 7.47
N GLY A 86 4.25 -7.45 8.19
CA GLY A 86 4.61 -6.19 8.84
C GLY A 86 5.62 -6.38 9.98
N LEU A 87 5.85 -5.33 10.74
CA LEU A 87 6.73 -5.38 11.91
C LEU A 87 6.04 -6.17 13.04
N LEU A 88 6.61 -7.30 13.47
CA LEU A 88 5.97 -8.21 14.42
C LEU A 88 5.44 -7.51 15.67
N THR A 89 6.29 -6.70 16.31
CA THR A 89 5.92 -5.99 17.54
C THR A 89 4.83 -4.94 17.33
N SER A 90 4.78 -4.31 16.17
CA SER A 90 3.72 -3.38 15.78
C SER A 90 2.41 -4.11 15.50
N LEU A 91 2.47 -5.21 14.74
CA LEU A 91 1.31 -6.09 14.46
C LEU A 91 0.66 -6.57 15.75
N LEU A 92 1.48 -7.05 16.72
CA LEU A 92 0.98 -7.57 17.99
C LEU A 92 0.12 -6.55 18.75
N VAL A 93 0.42 -5.26 18.67
CA VAL A 93 -0.35 -4.22 19.37
C VAL A 93 -1.78 -4.14 18.81
N GLY A 94 -1.94 -3.93 17.51
CA GLY A 94 -3.26 -3.80 16.88
C GLY A 94 -4.04 -5.12 16.85
N TYR A 95 -3.34 -6.21 16.58
CA TYR A 95 -3.94 -7.53 16.47
C TYR A 95 -4.49 -8.03 17.82
N SER A 96 -3.73 -7.84 18.92
CA SER A 96 -4.18 -8.21 20.25
C SER A 96 -5.32 -7.31 20.75
N ALA A 97 -5.25 -6.00 20.46
CA ALA A 97 -6.32 -5.07 20.79
C ALA A 97 -7.64 -5.45 20.11
N ALA A 98 -7.59 -5.77 18.82
CA ALA A 98 -8.77 -6.20 18.05
C ALA A 98 -9.34 -7.54 18.53
N LYS A 99 -8.48 -8.53 18.82
CA LYS A 99 -8.91 -9.79 19.44
C LYS A 99 -9.59 -9.57 20.80
N GLY A 100 -8.98 -8.75 21.65
CA GLY A 100 -9.54 -8.42 22.96
C GLY A 100 -10.93 -7.78 22.84
N LEU A 101 -11.10 -6.86 21.88
CA LEU A 101 -12.41 -6.25 21.59
C LEU A 101 -13.41 -7.30 21.09
N ALA A 102 -13.02 -8.15 20.14
CA ALA A 102 -13.90 -9.18 19.58
C ALA A 102 -14.39 -10.15 20.69
N ILE A 103 -13.49 -10.58 21.57
CA ILE A 103 -13.82 -11.45 22.69
C ILE A 103 -14.77 -10.73 23.66
N GLY A 104 -14.44 -9.49 24.06
CA GLY A 104 -15.24 -8.72 25.02
C GLY A 104 -16.65 -8.39 24.50
N LEU A 105 -16.81 -8.27 23.18
CA LEU A 105 -18.08 -7.99 22.52
C LEU A 105 -18.84 -9.26 22.10
N GLY A 106 -18.23 -10.44 22.17
CA GLY A 106 -18.79 -11.68 21.62
C GLY A 106 -18.99 -11.62 20.11
N LYS A 107 -18.16 -10.87 19.38
CA LYS A 107 -18.28 -10.64 17.93
C LYS A 107 -17.23 -11.43 17.15
N PRO A 108 -17.51 -11.77 15.87
CA PRO A 108 -16.52 -12.36 14.98
C PRO A 108 -15.27 -11.51 14.83
N PHE A 109 -14.12 -12.19 14.69
CA PHE A 109 -12.83 -11.58 14.42
C PHE A 109 -12.31 -11.98 13.04
N ILE A 110 -11.67 -11.06 12.34
CA ILE A 110 -11.01 -11.31 11.06
C ILE A 110 -9.60 -10.71 11.07
N GLY A 111 -8.59 -11.58 11.01
CA GLY A 111 -7.21 -11.22 10.72
C GLY A 111 -7.02 -11.06 9.21
N VAL A 112 -6.70 -9.86 8.77
CA VAL A 112 -6.57 -9.50 7.37
C VAL A 112 -5.09 -9.51 6.96
N ASN A 113 -4.81 -9.99 5.74
CA ASN A 113 -3.51 -9.79 5.14
C ASN A 113 -3.38 -8.31 4.70
N HIS A 114 -2.31 -7.63 5.14
CA HIS A 114 -2.05 -6.22 4.82
C HIS A 114 -2.07 -5.95 3.30
N LEU A 115 -1.43 -6.84 2.53
CA LEU A 115 -1.38 -6.73 1.08
C LEU A 115 -2.75 -6.94 0.42
N GLU A 116 -3.62 -7.75 1.03
CA GLU A 116 -5.01 -7.87 0.57
C GLU A 116 -5.79 -6.57 0.79
N GLY A 117 -5.52 -5.85 1.89
CA GLY A 117 -6.06 -4.51 2.09
C GLY A 117 -5.69 -3.57 0.94
N HIS A 118 -4.41 -3.50 0.60
CA HIS A 118 -3.96 -2.73 -0.57
C HIS A 118 -4.55 -3.23 -1.88
N LEU A 119 -4.58 -4.54 -2.10
CA LEU A 119 -5.09 -5.16 -3.32
C LEU A 119 -6.55 -4.79 -3.59
N LEU A 120 -7.37 -4.71 -2.55
CA LEU A 120 -8.78 -4.39 -2.65
C LEU A 120 -9.10 -2.89 -2.56
N SER A 121 -8.16 -2.05 -2.08
CA SER A 121 -8.39 -0.61 -1.89
C SER A 121 -8.87 0.16 -3.14
N PRO A 122 -8.48 -0.18 -4.40
CA PRO A 122 -9.03 0.48 -5.58
C PRO A 122 -10.54 0.26 -5.79
N PHE A 123 -11.11 -0.75 -5.13
CA PHE A 123 -12.54 -1.06 -5.21
C PHE A 123 -13.38 -0.43 -4.08
N LEU A 124 -12.74 0.25 -3.14
CA LEU A 124 -13.45 0.98 -2.08
C LEU A 124 -14.32 2.11 -2.63
N GLN A 125 -13.94 2.68 -3.76
CA GLN A 125 -14.68 3.74 -4.43
C GLN A 125 -15.42 3.20 -5.64
N GLY A 126 -16.70 3.52 -5.75
CA GLY A 126 -17.55 3.09 -6.86
C GLY A 126 -18.43 1.86 -6.54
N PRO A 127 -19.37 1.52 -7.42
CA PRO A 127 -20.35 0.49 -7.19
C PRO A 127 -19.81 -0.94 -7.43
N ASP A 128 -18.65 -1.07 -8.08
CA ASP A 128 -18.21 -2.36 -8.59
C ASP A 128 -17.60 -3.24 -7.50
N ARG A 129 -17.98 -4.51 -7.50
CA ARG A 129 -17.31 -5.53 -6.70
C ARG A 129 -15.87 -5.75 -7.22
N PRO A 130 -14.95 -6.32 -6.38
CA PRO A 130 -13.67 -6.75 -6.87
C PRO A 130 -13.81 -7.66 -8.09
N LEU A 131 -13.36 -7.18 -9.24
CA LEU A 131 -13.45 -7.86 -10.53
C LEU A 131 -12.12 -8.55 -10.86
N PRO A 132 -12.14 -9.59 -11.72
CA PRO A 132 -10.91 -10.15 -12.26
C PRO A 132 -10.02 -9.04 -12.86
N SER A 133 -8.79 -8.92 -12.35
CA SER A 133 -7.89 -7.81 -12.71
C SER A 133 -6.43 -8.19 -12.50
N VAL A 134 -5.52 -7.41 -13.06
CA VAL A 134 -4.10 -7.38 -12.64
C VAL A 134 -3.89 -6.16 -11.76
N ASN A 135 -3.44 -6.38 -10.55
CA ASN A 135 -3.11 -5.32 -9.60
C ASN A 135 -1.59 -5.13 -9.50
N LEU A 136 -1.15 -3.86 -9.57
CA LEU A 136 0.17 -3.44 -9.16
C LEU A 136 0.10 -2.90 -7.74
N ILE A 137 0.63 -3.67 -6.77
CA ILE A 137 0.90 -3.16 -5.42
C ILE A 137 2.28 -2.52 -5.45
N VAL A 138 2.37 -1.23 -5.12
CA VAL A 138 3.63 -0.49 -5.11
C VAL A 138 3.70 0.44 -3.90
N SER A 139 4.55 0.09 -2.93
CA SER A 139 4.70 0.81 -1.65
C SER A 139 6.17 0.94 -1.24
N GLY A 140 6.43 1.44 -0.04
CA GLY A 140 7.76 1.49 0.56
C GLY A 140 8.40 0.12 0.71
N GLY A 141 7.64 -0.89 1.11
CA GLY A 141 8.14 -2.25 1.37
C GLY A 141 7.81 -3.28 0.30
N HIS A 142 6.87 -3.00 -0.60
CA HIS A 142 6.38 -4.00 -1.55
C HIS A 142 6.28 -3.45 -2.98
N THR A 143 6.71 -4.27 -3.93
CA THR A 143 6.44 -4.06 -5.36
C THR A 143 6.13 -5.42 -5.98
N MET A 144 4.86 -5.60 -6.39
CA MET A 144 4.41 -6.87 -6.95
C MET A 144 3.24 -6.71 -7.91
N LEU A 145 3.12 -7.66 -8.82
CA LEU A 145 1.97 -7.85 -9.69
C LEU A 145 1.19 -9.06 -9.22
N VAL A 146 -0.09 -8.88 -9.00
CA VAL A 146 -1.01 -9.91 -8.52
C VAL A 146 -2.21 -9.97 -9.44
N GLN A 147 -2.58 -11.16 -9.90
CA GLN A 147 -3.86 -11.38 -10.54
C GLN A 147 -4.93 -11.62 -9.47
N ILE A 148 -6.00 -10.85 -9.53
CA ILE A 148 -7.22 -11.06 -8.75
C ILE A 148 -8.18 -11.89 -9.59
N ILE A 149 -8.59 -13.05 -9.08
CA ILE A 149 -9.64 -13.88 -9.68
C ILE A 149 -10.97 -13.59 -8.95
N GLY A 150 -10.89 -13.36 -7.67
CA GLY A 150 -11.96 -12.98 -6.75
C GLY A 150 -11.40 -12.74 -5.35
N VAL A 151 -12.22 -12.29 -4.42
CA VAL A 151 -11.81 -12.07 -3.02
C VAL A 151 -11.31 -13.38 -2.41
N GLY A 152 -10.09 -13.37 -1.91
CA GLY A 152 -9.42 -14.55 -1.36
C GLY A 152 -8.82 -15.50 -2.41
N SER A 153 -8.92 -15.19 -3.71
CA SER A 153 -8.34 -15.99 -4.80
C SER A 153 -7.40 -15.13 -5.63
N TYR A 154 -6.11 -15.24 -5.34
CA TYR A 154 -5.06 -14.40 -5.91
C TYR A 154 -3.94 -15.24 -6.49
N THR A 155 -3.26 -14.74 -7.52
CA THR A 155 -2.07 -15.36 -8.09
C THR A 155 -0.96 -14.34 -8.17
N LEU A 156 0.18 -14.62 -7.55
CA LEU A 156 1.38 -13.78 -7.68
C LEU A 156 1.97 -13.97 -9.08
N LEU A 157 2.04 -12.90 -9.86
CA LEU A 157 2.61 -12.92 -11.21
C LEU A 157 4.10 -12.58 -11.19
N GLY A 158 4.50 -11.67 -10.31
CA GLY A 158 5.89 -11.25 -10.12
C GLY A 158 6.03 -10.29 -8.96
N ARG A 159 7.25 -10.15 -8.47
CA ARG A 159 7.58 -9.26 -7.35
C ARG A 159 8.98 -8.69 -7.53
N THR A 160 9.33 -7.70 -6.75
CA THR A 160 10.74 -7.27 -6.69
C THR A 160 11.63 -8.39 -6.14
N VAL A 161 12.81 -8.52 -6.72
CA VAL A 161 13.85 -9.48 -6.28
C VAL A 161 14.88 -8.82 -5.36
N ASP A 162 14.79 -7.50 -5.22
CA ASP A 162 15.67 -6.69 -4.38
C ASP A 162 14.87 -5.55 -3.71
N ASP A 163 15.24 -4.30 -3.90
CA ASP A 163 14.56 -3.15 -3.31
C ASP A 163 13.13 -3.01 -3.86
N ALA A 164 12.17 -2.63 -3.01
CA ALA A 164 10.88 -2.14 -3.46
C ALA A 164 11.04 -0.78 -4.16
N ALA A 165 10.09 -0.42 -5.03
CA ALA A 165 10.15 0.86 -5.73
C ALA A 165 10.19 2.05 -4.77
N GLY A 166 9.33 2.08 -3.73
CA GLY A 166 9.34 3.16 -2.74
C GLY A 166 10.65 3.22 -1.94
N GLU A 167 11.21 2.07 -1.57
CA GLU A 167 12.53 1.99 -0.95
C GLU A 167 13.63 2.57 -1.86
N ALA A 168 13.55 2.33 -3.17
CA ALA A 168 14.47 2.91 -4.13
C ALA A 168 14.33 4.45 -4.20
N PHE A 169 13.10 4.97 -4.15
CA PHE A 169 12.85 6.42 -4.03
C PHE A 169 13.50 7.00 -2.77
N ASP A 170 13.30 6.40 -1.61
CA ASP A 170 13.88 6.89 -0.34
C ASP A 170 15.41 6.82 -0.35
N LYS A 171 15.98 5.75 -0.89
CA LYS A 171 17.44 5.59 -1.01
C LYS A 171 18.07 6.63 -1.94
N VAL A 172 17.42 6.96 -3.06
CA VAL A 172 17.91 7.98 -3.99
C VAL A 172 17.69 9.38 -3.41
N ALA A 173 16.55 9.65 -2.78
CA ALA A 173 16.34 10.91 -2.07
C ALA A 173 17.42 11.18 -1.03
N LYS A 174 17.81 10.16 -0.25
CA LYS A 174 18.91 10.26 0.73
C LYS A 174 20.26 10.57 0.08
N LEU A 175 20.55 10.03 -1.11
CA LEU A 175 21.76 10.37 -1.87
C LEU A 175 21.76 11.83 -2.35
N LEU A 176 20.57 12.39 -2.59
CA LEU A 176 20.35 13.78 -3.00
C LEU A 176 20.14 14.73 -1.82
N GLU A 177 20.32 14.24 -0.59
CA GLU A 177 20.11 15.00 0.67
C GLU A 177 18.69 15.59 0.80
N LEU A 178 17.71 14.94 0.16
CA LEU A 178 16.29 15.32 0.23
C LEU A 178 15.63 14.80 1.52
N PRO A 179 14.60 15.48 2.02
CA PRO A 179 13.86 15.07 3.21
C PRO A 179 13.21 13.68 3.08
N TYR A 180 12.98 13.03 4.23
CA TYR A 180 12.17 11.82 4.33
C TYR A 180 10.70 12.18 4.60
N PRO A 181 9.71 11.49 3.97
CA PRO A 181 9.86 10.43 2.97
C PRO A 181 10.30 10.95 1.60
N GLY A 182 11.21 10.22 0.94
CA GLY A 182 11.86 10.68 -0.28
C GLY A 182 10.97 10.66 -1.53
N GLY A 183 10.00 9.72 -1.59
CA GLY A 183 9.12 9.57 -2.75
C GLY A 183 8.38 10.86 -3.13
N PRO A 184 7.65 11.51 -2.21
CA PRO A 184 6.95 12.78 -2.47
C PRO A 184 7.90 13.92 -2.89
N GLU A 185 9.10 14.01 -2.30
CA GLU A 185 10.08 15.05 -2.64
C GLU A 185 10.64 14.86 -4.04
N ILE A 186 10.97 13.64 -4.42
CA ILE A 186 11.40 13.33 -5.80
C ILE A 186 10.27 13.64 -6.78
N ASP A 187 9.02 13.27 -6.49
CA ASP A 187 7.87 13.55 -7.37
C ASP A 187 7.69 15.07 -7.56
N ARG A 188 7.81 15.85 -6.49
CA ARG A 188 7.71 17.30 -6.52
C ARG A 188 8.81 17.96 -7.37
N LEU A 189 10.06 17.55 -7.19
CA LEU A 189 11.20 18.09 -7.93
C LEU A 189 11.18 17.66 -9.40
N ALA A 190 10.80 16.40 -9.66
CA ALA A 190 10.72 15.83 -10.99
C ALA A 190 9.77 16.60 -11.94
N GLN A 191 8.74 17.27 -11.39
CA GLN A 191 7.83 18.11 -12.19
C GLN A 191 8.51 19.28 -12.88
N GLN A 192 9.68 19.71 -12.40
CA GLN A 192 10.46 20.82 -12.93
C GLN A 192 11.64 20.36 -13.79
N GLY A 193 11.91 19.06 -13.84
CA GLY A 193 13.04 18.45 -14.49
C GLY A 193 12.74 17.81 -15.85
N ASN A 194 13.80 17.55 -16.60
CA ASN A 194 13.73 16.84 -17.88
C ASN A 194 13.92 15.32 -17.65
N PRO A 195 12.88 14.48 -17.87
CA PRO A 195 12.95 13.04 -17.62
C PRO A 195 13.88 12.26 -18.59
N ARG A 196 14.40 12.93 -19.63
CA ARG A 196 15.31 12.36 -20.64
C ARG A 196 16.74 12.89 -20.51
N LYS A 197 17.05 13.66 -19.47
CA LYS A 197 18.38 14.27 -19.30
C LYS A 197 19.44 13.23 -19.01
N PHE A 198 19.12 12.24 -18.16
CA PHE A 198 20.02 11.17 -17.75
C PHE A 198 19.49 9.81 -18.17
N ASP A 199 20.33 9.04 -18.85
CA ASP A 199 19.98 7.66 -19.23
C ASP A 199 20.27 6.71 -18.06
N LEU A 200 19.21 6.39 -17.29
CA LEU A 200 19.27 5.48 -16.16
C LEU A 200 18.71 4.09 -16.56
N PRO A 201 19.20 3.02 -15.94
CA PRO A 201 18.81 1.66 -16.34
C PRO A 201 17.33 1.37 -16.06
N ARG A 202 16.70 0.58 -16.92
CA ARG A 202 15.37 -0.03 -16.74
C ARG A 202 15.56 -1.52 -16.47
N SER A 203 16.05 -1.83 -15.27
CA SER A 203 16.39 -3.21 -14.92
C SER A 203 15.21 -4.15 -15.10
N MET A 204 15.50 -5.35 -15.59
CA MET A 204 14.52 -6.42 -15.84
C MET A 204 13.33 -6.07 -16.76
N LEU A 205 13.33 -4.91 -17.41
CA LEU A 205 12.22 -4.52 -18.30
C LEU A 205 11.93 -5.59 -19.37
N ASN A 206 12.95 -6.25 -19.87
CA ASN A 206 12.88 -7.26 -20.92
C ASN A 206 13.27 -8.68 -20.45
N SER A 207 13.15 -8.98 -19.13
CA SER A 207 13.52 -10.30 -18.57
C SER A 207 12.62 -11.47 -18.98
N GLY A 208 11.50 -11.20 -19.66
CA GLY A 208 10.53 -12.23 -20.03
C GLY A 208 9.57 -12.67 -18.93
N ASP A 209 9.85 -12.33 -17.69
CA ASP A 209 9.01 -12.52 -16.50
C ASP A 209 8.35 -11.20 -16.04
N PHE A 210 7.64 -11.23 -14.90
CA PHE A 210 7.01 -10.07 -14.30
C PHE A 210 7.70 -9.61 -13.00
N ASN A 211 8.90 -10.10 -12.69
CA ASN A 211 9.66 -9.64 -11.54
C ASN A 211 10.27 -8.26 -11.80
N PHE A 212 10.57 -7.55 -10.71
CA PHE A 212 11.15 -6.21 -10.72
C PHE A 212 12.53 -6.21 -10.05
N SER A 213 13.33 -5.20 -10.35
CA SER A 213 14.59 -4.91 -9.66
C SER A 213 14.86 -3.40 -9.71
N PHE A 214 15.16 -2.80 -8.56
CA PHE A 214 15.41 -1.36 -8.44
C PHE A 214 16.73 -1.03 -7.74
N SER A 215 17.43 -1.99 -7.13
CA SER A 215 18.70 -1.75 -6.42
C SER A 215 19.81 -1.18 -7.33
N GLY A 216 19.80 -1.56 -8.61
CA GLY A 216 20.71 -1.06 -9.61
C GLY A 216 20.57 0.44 -9.91
N LEU A 217 19.37 1.01 -9.75
CA LEU A 217 19.11 2.44 -9.95
C LEU A 217 19.83 3.31 -8.93
N LYS A 218 19.80 2.93 -7.64
CA LYS A 218 20.56 3.62 -6.59
C LYS A 218 22.05 3.65 -6.94
N THR A 219 22.60 2.53 -7.39
CA THR A 219 23.99 2.40 -7.77
C THR A 219 24.33 3.28 -8.97
N ALA A 220 23.48 3.30 -9.99
CA ALA A 220 23.64 4.15 -11.17
C ALA A 220 23.67 5.64 -10.78
N VAL A 221 22.72 6.09 -9.94
CA VAL A 221 22.69 7.47 -9.42
C VAL A 221 23.96 7.78 -8.63
N ARG A 222 24.39 6.89 -7.72
CA ARG A 222 25.60 7.07 -6.92
C ARG A 222 26.85 7.28 -7.77
N TYR A 223 27.00 6.55 -8.88
CA TYR A 223 28.15 6.70 -9.78
C TYR A 223 28.01 7.90 -10.73
N LEU A 224 26.80 8.39 -10.94
CA LEU A 224 26.55 9.55 -11.77
C LEU A 224 26.82 10.86 -11.02
N LEU A 225 26.42 10.96 -9.75
CA LEU A 225 26.49 12.17 -8.92
C LEU A 225 27.86 12.87 -8.95
N PRO A 226 29.02 12.18 -8.77
CA PRO A 226 30.34 12.85 -8.80
C PRO A 226 30.73 13.45 -10.15
N LYS A 227 29.96 13.17 -11.21
CA LYS A 227 30.21 13.63 -12.58
C LYS A 227 29.30 14.79 -12.99
N LEU A 228 28.42 15.20 -12.08
CA LEU A 228 27.45 16.25 -12.35
C LEU A 228 27.90 17.56 -11.71
N ASP A 229 27.82 18.63 -12.49
CA ASP A 229 28.07 20.00 -12.08
C ASP A 229 26.81 20.85 -12.24
N GLY A 230 26.69 21.91 -11.45
CA GLY A 230 25.58 22.85 -11.51
C GLY A 230 24.25 22.31 -10.95
N ASP A 231 23.15 22.87 -11.39
CA ASP A 231 21.81 22.48 -10.94
C ASP A 231 21.27 21.32 -11.78
N PHE A 232 21.42 20.12 -11.25
CA PHE A 232 21.00 18.87 -11.87
C PHE A 232 19.87 18.17 -11.12
N CYS A 233 19.51 18.64 -9.91
CA CYS A 233 18.69 17.86 -8.99
C CYS A 233 17.30 17.56 -9.56
N ALA A 234 16.61 18.55 -10.15
CA ALA A 234 15.31 18.36 -10.74
C ALA A 234 15.33 17.38 -11.92
N ASP A 235 16.34 17.52 -12.81
CA ASP A 235 16.52 16.64 -13.97
C ASP A 235 16.84 15.20 -13.56
N LEU A 236 17.65 15.04 -12.50
CA LEU A 236 18.01 13.71 -12.00
C LEU A 236 16.80 13.04 -11.32
N CYS A 237 16.03 13.79 -10.51
CA CYS A 237 14.77 13.32 -9.96
C CYS A 237 13.79 12.88 -11.07
N ALA A 238 13.64 13.69 -12.11
CA ALA A 238 12.75 13.38 -13.24
C ALA A 238 13.22 12.13 -14.00
N SER A 239 14.52 12.02 -14.30
CA SER A 239 15.07 10.86 -15.02
C SER A 239 15.01 9.58 -14.20
N PHE A 240 15.26 9.66 -12.88
CA PHE A 240 15.13 8.54 -11.96
C PHE A 240 13.68 8.05 -11.87
N GLN A 241 12.76 8.97 -11.61
CA GLN A 241 11.33 8.68 -11.54
C GLN A 241 10.83 8.03 -12.83
N GLU A 242 11.21 8.57 -13.98
CA GLU A 242 10.81 8.02 -15.28
C GLU A 242 11.33 6.58 -15.47
N ALA A 243 12.57 6.29 -15.04
CA ALA A 243 13.14 4.96 -15.15
C ALA A 243 12.38 3.92 -14.31
N VAL A 244 12.00 4.25 -13.08
CA VAL A 244 11.19 3.39 -12.21
C VAL A 244 9.81 3.15 -12.83
N ILE A 245 9.14 4.23 -13.23
CA ILE A 245 7.76 4.19 -13.72
C ILE A 245 7.66 3.47 -15.06
N ASP A 246 8.65 3.60 -15.95
CA ASP A 246 8.72 2.83 -17.20
C ASP A 246 8.58 1.33 -16.95
N VAL A 247 9.35 0.81 -15.99
CA VAL A 247 9.34 -0.63 -15.65
C VAL A 247 8.00 -1.04 -15.05
N LEU A 248 7.48 -0.26 -14.10
CA LEU A 248 6.19 -0.54 -13.44
C LEU A 248 5.05 -0.60 -14.46
N VAL A 249 4.91 0.44 -15.29
CA VAL A 249 3.81 0.55 -16.25
C VAL A 249 3.89 -0.53 -17.32
N GLN A 250 5.05 -0.69 -17.98
CA GLN A 250 5.16 -1.62 -19.10
C GLN A 250 4.94 -3.07 -18.66
N LYS A 251 5.47 -3.50 -17.50
CA LYS A 251 5.25 -4.84 -16.98
C LYS A 251 3.79 -5.06 -16.58
N THR A 252 3.14 -4.07 -15.98
CA THR A 252 1.71 -4.15 -15.61
C THR A 252 0.82 -4.32 -16.83
N ILE A 253 1.00 -3.50 -17.87
CA ILE A 253 0.22 -3.61 -19.12
C ILE A 253 0.49 -4.95 -19.82
N ARG A 254 1.75 -5.40 -19.87
CA ARG A 254 2.10 -6.72 -20.41
C ARG A 254 1.42 -7.85 -19.65
N ALA A 255 1.38 -7.78 -18.33
CA ALA A 255 0.70 -8.78 -17.49
C ALA A 255 -0.79 -8.83 -17.80
N ALA A 256 -1.48 -7.69 -17.82
CA ALA A 256 -2.91 -7.63 -18.15
C ALA A 256 -3.22 -8.28 -19.50
N LYS A 257 -2.45 -7.95 -20.55
CA LYS A 257 -2.60 -8.54 -21.88
C LYS A 257 -2.33 -10.06 -21.88
N ARG A 258 -1.26 -10.52 -21.20
CA ARG A 258 -0.91 -11.94 -21.17
C ARG A 258 -1.95 -12.80 -20.47
N PHE A 259 -2.56 -12.29 -19.40
CA PHE A 259 -3.57 -13.01 -18.61
C PHE A 259 -5.00 -12.73 -19.06
N GLY A 260 -5.18 -11.95 -20.14
CA GLY A 260 -6.49 -11.73 -20.77
C GLY A 260 -7.48 -10.99 -19.86
N VAL A 261 -7.01 -10.09 -18.99
CA VAL A 261 -7.87 -9.28 -18.13
C VAL A 261 -8.01 -7.87 -18.69
N ASN A 262 -9.21 -7.32 -18.57
CA ASN A 262 -9.53 -5.98 -19.10
C ASN A 262 -9.34 -4.87 -18.06
N LEU A 263 -9.11 -5.22 -16.80
CA LEU A 263 -8.98 -4.27 -15.71
C LEU A 263 -7.56 -4.32 -15.11
N VAL A 264 -6.95 -3.16 -15.02
CA VAL A 264 -5.72 -2.91 -14.24
C VAL A 264 -6.09 -2.11 -13.00
N THR A 265 -5.51 -2.48 -11.86
CA THR A 265 -5.65 -1.71 -10.63
C THR A 265 -4.27 -1.37 -10.07
N VAL A 266 -4.14 -0.23 -9.38
CA VAL A 266 -2.87 0.19 -8.77
C VAL A 266 -3.13 0.68 -7.35
N SER A 267 -2.30 0.21 -6.41
CA SER A 267 -2.43 0.52 -4.98
C SER A 267 -1.07 0.58 -4.27
N GLY A 268 -1.08 0.96 -3.00
CA GLY A 268 0.12 1.21 -2.20
C GLY A 268 0.60 2.65 -2.29
N GLY A 269 1.45 3.08 -1.34
CA GLY A 269 1.85 4.50 -1.19
C GLY A 269 2.43 5.15 -2.44
N VAL A 270 3.22 4.42 -3.23
CA VAL A 270 3.79 4.93 -4.49
C VAL A 270 2.71 5.12 -5.57
N SER A 271 1.51 4.53 -5.44
CA SER A 271 0.40 4.77 -6.36
C SER A 271 -0.10 6.23 -6.34
N ALA A 272 0.26 7.00 -5.33
CA ALA A 272 -0.01 8.44 -5.26
C ALA A 272 0.92 9.28 -6.14
N ASN A 273 2.06 8.73 -6.61
CA ASN A 273 3.01 9.42 -7.46
C ASN A 273 2.34 9.93 -8.74
N SER A 274 2.50 11.24 -9.01
CA SER A 274 1.79 11.94 -10.08
C SER A 274 2.14 11.39 -11.47
N ARG A 275 3.41 11.09 -11.70
CA ARG A 275 3.89 10.56 -12.98
C ARG A 275 3.42 9.13 -13.22
N LEU A 276 3.42 8.28 -12.18
CA LEU A 276 2.88 6.92 -12.27
C LEU A 276 1.39 6.95 -12.66
N ARG A 277 0.61 7.80 -12.02
CA ARG A 277 -0.83 7.93 -12.31
C ARG A 277 -1.05 8.34 -13.76
N THR A 278 -0.39 9.41 -14.22
CA THR A 278 -0.51 9.89 -15.60
C THR A 278 -0.12 8.80 -16.60
N LYS A 279 1.08 8.23 -16.43
CA LYS A 279 1.61 7.25 -17.39
C LYS A 279 0.83 5.93 -17.42
N MET A 280 0.31 5.50 -16.26
CA MET A 280 -0.55 4.32 -16.20
C MET A 280 -1.90 4.58 -16.87
N THR A 281 -2.46 5.77 -16.71
CA THR A 281 -3.70 6.18 -17.40
C THR A 281 -3.53 6.14 -18.92
N ASP A 282 -2.48 6.79 -19.42
CA ASP A 282 -2.19 6.83 -20.86
C ASP A 282 -1.94 5.44 -21.44
N ALA A 283 -1.14 4.63 -20.75
CA ALA A 283 -0.79 3.28 -21.19
C ALA A 283 -1.99 2.32 -21.16
N SER A 284 -2.86 2.43 -20.16
CA SER A 284 -4.09 1.63 -20.07
C SER A 284 -5.06 2.00 -21.19
N ALA A 285 -5.28 3.31 -21.41
CA ALA A 285 -6.13 3.79 -22.50
C ALA A 285 -5.62 3.32 -23.88
N ALA A 286 -4.32 3.46 -24.14
CA ALA A 286 -3.69 3.01 -25.37
C ALA A 286 -3.77 1.48 -25.57
N ALA A 287 -3.89 0.73 -24.48
CA ALA A 287 -4.02 -0.73 -24.49
C ALA A 287 -5.49 -1.22 -24.52
N GLY A 288 -6.49 -0.31 -24.45
CA GLY A 288 -7.90 -0.64 -24.36
C GLY A 288 -8.28 -1.30 -23.02
N LEU A 289 -7.55 -0.99 -21.93
CA LEU A 289 -7.76 -1.54 -20.61
C LEU A 289 -8.46 -0.51 -19.70
N GLU A 290 -9.36 -0.97 -18.87
CA GLU A 290 -9.89 -0.18 -17.76
C GLU A 290 -8.82 0.00 -16.68
N LEU A 291 -8.83 1.16 -16.01
CA LEU A 291 -7.90 1.47 -14.93
C LEU A 291 -8.66 1.93 -13.69
N LYS A 292 -8.33 1.32 -12.54
CA LYS A 292 -8.76 1.81 -11.22
C LYS A 292 -7.53 2.07 -10.34
N LEU A 293 -7.38 3.31 -9.93
CA LEU A 293 -6.32 3.74 -9.01
C LEU A 293 -6.90 3.89 -7.61
N ALA A 294 -6.19 3.44 -6.60
CA ALA A 294 -6.56 3.77 -5.22
C ALA A 294 -6.64 5.30 -5.06
N CYS A 295 -7.62 5.76 -4.29
CA CYS A 295 -7.70 7.18 -3.93
C CYS A 295 -6.41 7.60 -3.21
N PRO A 296 -5.85 8.77 -3.49
CA PRO A 296 -4.63 9.23 -2.80
C PRO A 296 -4.73 9.18 -1.27
N SER A 297 -5.89 9.50 -0.70
CA SER A 297 -6.14 9.40 0.75
C SER A 297 -6.21 7.96 1.29
N LEU A 298 -6.30 6.95 0.43
CA LEU A 298 -6.36 5.53 0.76
C LEU A 298 -5.16 4.74 0.18
N SER A 299 -4.17 5.45 -0.37
CA SER A 299 -3.00 4.83 -1.00
C SER A 299 -1.94 4.41 0.03
N THR A 300 -1.79 5.17 1.12
CA THR A 300 -0.92 4.81 2.25
C THR A 300 -1.62 3.84 3.19
N ASP A 301 -0.87 3.31 4.16
CA ASP A 301 -1.42 2.39 5.16
C ASP A 301 -2.56 3.04 5.94
N ASN A 302 -3.71 2.37 5.97
CA ASN A 302 -4.92 2.87 6.60
C ASN A 302 -5.85 1.72 7.02
N ALA A 303 -6.68 1.94 8.01
CA ALA A 303 -7.59 0.91 8.50
C ALA A 303 -8.85 0.73 7.61
N ALA A 304 -9.18 1.69 6.73
CA ALA A 304 -10.34 1.54 5.85
C ALA A 304 -10.13 0.43 4.81
N MET A 305 -8.90 0.26 4.29
CA MET A 305 -8.56 -0.84 3.40
C MET A 305 -8.66 -2.21 4.10
N ILE A 306 -8.27 -2.25 5.38
CA ILE A 306 -8.38 -3.46 6.21
C ILE A 306 -9.85 -3.77 6.53
N ALA A 307 -10.64 -2.73 6.87
CA ALA A 307 -12.08 -2.88 7.10
C ALA A 307 -12.81 -3.40 5.86
N PHE A 308 -12.42 -2.93 4.68
CA PHE A 308 -13.03 -3.36 3.43
C PHE A 308 -12.67 -4.81 3.09
N ALA A 309 -11.41 -5.19 3.17
CA ALA A 309 -11.00 -6.58 2.97
C ALA A 309 -11.69 -7.52 3.98
N ALA A 310 -11.80 -7.11 5.25
CA ALA A 310 -12.52 -7.84 6.26
C ALA A 310 -14.01 -7.96 5.94
N LEU A 311 -14.66 -6.88 5.49
CA LEU A 311 -16.08 -6.89 5.12
C LEU A 311 -16.35 -7.86 3.98
N GLU A 312 -15.55 -7.83 2.91
CA GLU A 312 -15.69 -8.75 1.77
C GLU A 312 -15.54 -10.21 2.22
N ARG A 313 -14.52 -10.51 3.05
CA ARG A 313 -14.35 -11.85 3.63
C ARG A 313 -15.48 -12.24 4.59
N PHE A 314 -15.95 -11.29 5.40
CA PHE A 314 -17.06 -11.50 6.34
C PHE A 314 -18.35 -11.91 5.60
N GLN A 315 -18.64 -11.25 4.48
CA GLN A 315 -19.82 -11.55 3.64
C GLN A 315 -19.74 -12.93 2.97
N LEU A 316 -18.51 -13.41 2.71
CA LEU A 316 -18.26 -14.77 2.22
C LEU A 316 -18.32 -15.84 3.33
N GLY A 317 -18.63 -15.45 4.58
CA GLY A 317 -18.74 -16.36 5.71
C GLY A 317 -17.40 -16.65 6.41
N TYR A 318 -16.29 -16.02 5.99
CA TYR A 318 -14.98 -16.24 6.60
C TYR A 318 -14.93 -15.67 8.02
N ARG A 319 -14.23 -16.38 8.91
CA ARG A 319 -13.92 -16.00 10.30
C ARG A 319 -12.52 -16.50 10.62
N SER A 320 -11.73 -15.69 11.29
CA SER A 320 -10.42 -16.13 11.82
C SER A 320 -10.57 -16.87 13.14
N ASN A 321 -9.66 -17.78 13.39
CA ASN A 321 -9.58 -18.41 14.70
C ASN A 321 -8.91 -17.42 15.68
N LEU A 322 -9.42 -17.34 16.90
CA LEU A 322 -8.79 -16.53 17.94
C LEU A 322 -7.42 -17.05 18.38
N SER A 323 -7.10 -18.32 18.08
CA SER A 323 -5.76 -18.88 18.28
C SER A 323 -4.74 -18.48 17.19
N ASP A 324 -5.18 -17.92 16.06
CA ASP A 324 -4.25 -17.48 15.02
C ASP A 324 -3.37 -16.34 15.52
N ASP A 325 -2.05 -16.43 15.31
CA ASP A 325 -1.10 -15.39 15.70
C ASP A 325 -0.84 -14.39 14.57
N ALA A 326 -0.31 -13.22 14.94
CA ALA A 326 0.25 -12.27 13.97
C ALA A 326 1.47 -12.92 13.30
N ASP A 327 1.60 -12.69 11.99
CA ASP A 327 2.68 -13.27 11.20
C ASP A 327 3.37 -12.16 10.38
N PRO A 328 4.62 -11.77 10.74
CA PRO A 328 5.35 -10.71 10.04
C PRO A 328 5.66 -11.05 8.59
N ASN A 329 5.64 -12.33 8.23
CA ASN A 329 5.96 -12.84 6.91
C ASN A 329 4.72 -13.41 6.19
N LEU A 330 3.52 -13.07 6.64
CA LEU A 330 2.27 -13.62 6.11
C LEU A 330 2.19 -13.41 4.59
N LYS A 331 2.19 -14.53 3.88
CA LYS A 331 2.08 -14.49 2.42
C LYS A 331 0.65 -14.14 2.00
N LEU A 332 0.51 -13.44 0.88
CA LEU A 332 -0.79 -13.19 0.26
C LEU A 332 -1.31 -14.45 -0.46
N VAL A 333 -0.40 -15.23 -1.02
CA VAL A 333 -0.60 -16.50 -1.75
C VAL A 333 0.48 -17.49 -1.39
#